data_9e0c605bc8a3d667049a6b11c4b7222e
#
_entry.id   9e0c605bc8a3d667049a6b11c4b7222e
#
_cell.length_a   1.000
_cell.length_b   1.000
_cell.length_c   1.000
_cell.angle_alpha   90.00
_cell.angle_beta   90.00
_cell.angle_gamma   90.00
#
_symmetry.space_group_name_H-M   'P 1'
#
loop_
_entity.id
_entity.type
_entity.pdbx_description
1 polymer ?
#
loop_
_entity_poly.entity_id
_entity_poly.type
_entity_poly.pdbx_seq_one_letter_code
_entity_poly.pdbx_strand_id
1 'polypeptide(L)'
;MLREIVLDTETTGLDARKGDRLIEIGCVEIVNRIPTGREFHRFINPERNVPAEAEAVHGLSTDFLLDKPLFSEVARDFLDFIAGDTLVIHNAAFDVGFLNMELERLKHAAISMSRVVDTLQLARRKHPAGPNNLDALCKRYGIDNSKRIKHGALMDSLLLAEVYIELLGERQASFGLRAERGGDARNNGPRAPLARPAPLAPRITPQDVAAHRAFVETLGADPLWNRFLEREDSESAA
;
A
#
# COMPACT_ATOMS: atom_id res chain seq x y z
N MET A 1 16.08 7.02 -1.59
CA MET A 1 14.66 7.35 -1.63
C MET A 1 13.99 6.28 -2.48
N LEU A 2 13.02 5.54 -1.92
CA LEU A 2 12.36 4.46 -2.65
C LEU A 2 11.14 5.03 -3.38
N ARG A 3 11.25 5.15 -4.70
CA ARG A 3 10.14 5.55 -5.57
C ARG A 3 9.55 4.31 -6.23
N GLU A 4 8.25 4.17 -6.21
CA GLU A 4 7.50 3.09 -6.84
C GLU A 4 6.29 3.66 -7.56
N ILE A 5 5.90 3.01 -8.64
CA ILE A 5 4.74 3.39 -9.46
C ILE A 5 3.71 2.27 -9.35
N VAL A 6 2.58 2.59 -8.74
CA VAL A 6 1.41 1.71 -8.74
C VAL A 6 0.69 1.89 -10.06
N LEU A 7 0.42 0.81 -10.77
CA LEU A 7 -0.08 0.84 -12.14
C LEU A 7 -1.20 -0.18 -12.32
N ASP A 8 -2.18 0.22 -13.11
CA ASP A 8 -3.25 -0.62 -13.62
C ASP A 8 -3.60 -0.22 -15.06
N THR A 9 -4.20 -1.13 -15.83
CA THR A 9 -4.57 -0.89 -17.22
C THR A 9 -5.95 -1.45 -17.55
N GLU A 10 -6.67 -0.78 -18.49
CA GLU A 10 -7.85 -1.35 -19.11
C GLU A 10 -7.56 -1.71 -20.58
N THR A 11 -8.26 -2.72 -21.08
CA THR A 11 -7.95 -3.33 -22.38
C THR A 11 -9.24 -3.69 -23.14
N THR A 12 -9.14 -3.87 -24.46
CA THR A 12 -10.28 -4.31 -25.28
C THR A 12 -10.60 -5.80 -25.11
N GLY A 13 -9.83 -6.54 -24.33
CA GLY A 13 -10.02 -7.97 -24.12
C GLY A 13 -8.89 -8.58 -23.30
N LEU A 14 -8.72 -9.89 -23.34
CA LEU A 14 -7.86 -10.60 -22.41
C LEU A 14 -6.50 -11.06 -23.00
N ASP A 15 -6.29 -10.90 -24.29
CA ASP A 15 -5.12 -11.48 -24.97
C ASP A 15 -4.51 -10.52 -26.01
N ALA A 16 -3.47 -9.82 -25.62
CA ALA A 16 -2.72 -8.90 -26.47
C ALA A 16 -2.17 -9.59 -27.74
N ARG A 17 -1.85 -10.90 -27.68
CA ARG A 17 -1.34 -11.67 -28.82
C ARG A 17 -2.43 -11.97 -29.85
N LYS A 18 -3.69 -11.98 -29.44
CA LYS A 18 -4.86 -12.12 -30.35
C LYS A 18 -5.37 -10.78 -30.88
N GLY A 19 -4.63 -9.71 -30.62
CA GLY A 19 -4.91 -8.39 -31.16
C GLY A 19 -5.74 -7.50 -30.24
N ASP A 20 -5.95 -7.90 -28.98
CA ASP A 20 -6.51 -6.97 -28.01
C ASP A 20 -5.53 -5.84 -27.71
N ARG A 21 -6.05 -4.68 -27.40
CA ARG A 21 -5.31 -3.43 -27.29
C ARG A 21 -5.51 -2.77 -25.93
N LEU A 22 -4.56 -1.99 -25.54
CA LEU A 22 -4.59 -1.12 -24.36
C LEU A 22 -5.51 0.09 -24.65
N ILE A 23 -6.38 0.46 -23.67
CA ILE A 23 -7.31 1.58 -23.81
C ILE A 23 -7.22 2.60 -22.69
N GLU A 24 -6.69 2.24 -21.54
CA GLU A 24 -6.45 3.15 -20.43
C GLU A 24 -5.20 2.74 -19.66
N ILE A 25 -4.42 3.73 -19.22
CA ILE A 25 -3.32 3.55 -18.29
C ILE A 25 -3.54 4.49 -17.12
N GLY A 26 -3.53 3.94 -15.91
CA GLY A 26 -3.52 4.67 -14.66
C GLY A 26 -2.24 4.37 -13.88
N CYS A 27 -1.54 5.41 -13.44
CA CYS A 27 -0.37 5.26 -12.57
C CYS A 27 -0.42 6.26 -11.43
N VAL A 28 0.00 5.81 -10.25
CA VAL A 28 0.13 6.65 -9.05
C VAL A 28 1.54 6.51 -8.49
N GLU A 29 2.17 7.64 -8.23
CA GLU A 29 3.51 7.66 -7.63
C GLU A 29 3.41 7.52 -6.10
N ILE A 30 4.19 6.60 -5.54
CA ILE A 30 4.43 6.53 -4.11
C ILE A 30 5.94 6.64 -3.83
N VAL A 31 6.28 7.38 -2.78
CA VAL A 31 7.66 7.55 -2.33
C VAL A 31 7.74 7.15 -0.87
N ASN A 32 8.61 6.18 -0.58
CA ASN A 32 8.69 5.58 0.75
C ASN A 32 7.30 5.15 1.26
N ARG A 33 6.48 4.54 0.41
CA ARG A 33 5.10 4.06 0.68
C ARG A 33 4.07 5.16 0.92
N ILE A 34 4.38 6.41 0.62
CA ILE A 34 3.46 7.55 0.79
C ILE A 34 3.09 8.06 -0.60
N PRO A 35 1.79 8.15 -0.94
CA PRO A 35 1.34 8.77 -2.17
C PRO A 35 1.83 10.22 -2.26
N THR A 36 2.39 10.61 -3.40
CA THR A 36 2.91 11.97 -3.61
C THR A 36 1.88 12.91 -4.24
N GLY A 37 0.78 12.35 -4.74
CA GLY A 37 -0.21 13.06 -5.55
C GLY A 37 0.19 13.23 -7.01
N ARG A 38 1.35 12.70 -7.43
CA ARG A 38 1.71 12.65 -8.86
C ARG A 38 1.08 11.43 -9.49
N GLU A 39 0.40 11.66 -10.61
CA GLU A 39 -0.37 10.66 -11.34
C GLU A 39 -0.06 10.74 -12.84
N PHE A 40 -0.17 9.60 -13.51
CA PHE A 40 -0.23 9.53 -14.96
C PHE A 40 -1.52 8.84 -15.36
N HIS A 41 -2.35 9.52 -16.13
CA HIS A 41 -3.62 8.97 -16.57
C HIS A 41 -3.84 9.30 -18.05
N ARG A 42 -4.06 8.28 -18.88
CA ARG A 42 -4.35 8.43 -20.31
C ARG A 42 -5.35 7.41 -20.78
N PHE A 43 -6.35 7.90 -21.49
CA PHE A 43 -7.17 7.06 -22.38
C PHE A 43 -6.48 6.96 -23.72
N ILE A 44 -6.61 5.82 -24.38
CA ILE A 44 -5.89 5.47 -25.60
C ILE A 44 -6.86 4.95 -26.64
N ASN A 45 -6.76 5.47 -27.84
CA ASN A 45 -7.50 4.92 -28.98
C ASN A 45 -6.87 3.57 -29.40
N PRO A 46 -7.62 2.46 -29.26
CA PRO A 46 -7.10 1.12 -29.57
C PRO A 46 -7.01 0.82 -31.07
N GLU A 47 -7.45 1.73 -31.94
CA GLU A 47 -7.60 1.53 -33.39
C GLU A 47 -8.46 0.31 -33.76
N ARG A 48 -9.39 -0.06 -32.88
CA ARG A 48 -10.34 -1.15 -33.04
C ARG A 48 -11.59 -0.93 -32.18
N ASN A 49 -12.66 -1.65 -32.47
CA ASN A 49 -13.85 -1.62 -31.64
C ASN A 49 -13.58 -2.28 -30.28
N VAL A 50 -14.21 -1.73 -29.25
CA VAL A 50 -14.29 -2.30 -27.91
C VAL A 50 -15.43 -3.31 -27.89
N PRO A 51 -15.18 -4.58 -27.55
CA PRO A 51 -16.24 -5.57 -27.39
C PRO A 51 -17.19 -5.20 -26.24
N ALA A 52 -18.48 -5.52 -26.39
CA ALA A 52 -19.49 -5.20 -25.38
C ALA A 52 -19.20 -5.79 -23.99
N GLU A 53 -18.57 -6.96 -23.96
CA GLU A 53 -18.15 -7.61 -22.71
C GLU A 53 -17.07 -6.80 -21.96
N ALA A 54 -16.12 -6.20 -22.69
CA ALA A 54 -15.09 -5.34 -22.13
C ALA A 54 -15.70 -4.01 -21.66
N GLU A 55 -16.54 -3.37 -22.50
CA GLU A 55 -17.25 -2.12 -22.17
C GLU A 55 -18.14 -2.30 -20.92
N ALA A 56 -18.76 -3.45 -20.75
CA ALA A 56 -19.56 -3.72 -19.55
C ALA A 56 -18.72 -3.67 -18.26
N VAL A 57 -17.42 -4.02 -18.32
CA VAL A 57 -16.49 -4.03 -17.18
C VAL A 57 -15.99 -2.63 -16.86
N HIS A 58 -15.35 -1.95 -17.82
CA HIS A 58 -14.69 -0.66 -17.58
C HIS A 58 -15.51 0.56 -18.02
N GLY A 59 -16.57 0.39 -18.83
CA GLY A 59 -17.47 1.47 -19.24
C GLY A 59 -16.95 2.39 -20.33
N LEU A 60 -15.84 2.06 -20.98
CA LEU A 60 -15.26 2.84 -22.05
C LEU A 60 -15.78 2.34 -23.39
N SER A 61 -16.57 3.16 -24.08
CA SER A 61 -17.13 2.79 -25.39
C SER A 61 -16.12 3.05 -26.52
N THR A 62 -16.35 2.42 -27.66
CA THR A 62 -15.57 2.69 -28.86
C THR A 62 -15.62 4.18 -29.22
N ASP A 63 -16.82 4.78 -29.21
CA ASP A 63 -17.03 6.20 -29.58
C ASP A 63 -16.26 7.14 -28.65
N PHE A 64 -16.21 6.84 -27.35
CA PHE A 64 -15.43 7.63 -26.39
C PHE A 64 -13.94 7.61 -26.70
N LEU A 65 -13.42 6.50 -27.23
CA LEU A 65 -11.99 6.30 -27.44
C LEU A 65 -11.51 6.79 -28.84
N LEU A 66 -12.42 7.08 -29.77
CA LEU A 66 -12.06 7.48 -31.13
C LEU A 66 -11.23 8.76 -31.19
N ASP A 67 -11.48 9.72 -30.32
CA ASP A 67 -10.78 11.01 -30.26
C ASP A 67 -9.56 11.03 -29.32
N LYS A 68 -9.23 9.89 -28.69
CA LYS A 68 -8.10 9.79 -27.78
C LYS A 68 -6.79 9.57 -28.54
N PRO A 69 -5.63 9.93 -27.94
CA PRO A 69 -4.35 9.72 -28.58
C PRO A 69 -4.07 8.24 -28.80
N LEU A 70 -3.27 7.92 -29.79
CA LEU A 70 -2.73 6.58 -29.99
C LEU A 70 -1.67 6.27 -28.92
N PHE A 71 -1.42 4.99 -28.67
CA PHE A 71 -0.35 4.59 -27.74
C PHE A 71 1.02 5.16 -28.15
N SER A 72 1.30 5.29 -29.45
CA SER A 72 2.52 5.89 -29.97
C SER A 72 2.74 7.34 -29.53
N GLU A 73 1.66 8.08 -29.28
CA GLU A 73 1.71 9.48 -28.86
C GLU A 73 1.93 9.63 -27.36
N VAL A 74 1.48 8.64 -26.57
CA VAL A 74 1.59 8.64 -25.10
C VAL A 74 2.77 7.84 -24.56
N ALA A 75 3.35 6.97 -25.36
CA ALA A 75 4.38 6.02 -24.93
C ALA A 75 5.59 6.69 -24.29
N ARG A 76 6.05 7.81 -24.85
CA ARG A 76 7.20 8.55 -24.33
C ARG A 76 6.92 9.11 -22.93
N ASP A 77 5.81 9.82 -22.78
CA ASP A 77 5.41 10.41 -21.49
C ASP A 77 5.22 9.31 -20.44
N PHE A 78 4.64 8.17 -20.83
CA PHE A 78 4.50 7.00 -19.96
C PHE A 78 5.85 6.46 -19.51
N LEU A 79 6.78 6.22 -20.45
CA LEU A 79 8.12 5.72 -20.14
C LEU A 79 8.92 6.70 -19.28
N ASP A 80 8.79 8.00 -19.52
CA ASP A 80 9.42 9.05 -18.71
C ASP A 80 8.83 9.08 -17.29
N PHE A 81 7.51 8.85 -17.15
CA PHE A 81 6.86 8.80 -15.84
C PHE A 81 7.29 7.58 -15.02
N ILE A 82 7.31 6.38 -15.60
CA ILE A 82 7.71 5.16 -14.89
C ILE A 82 9.23 5.05 -14.71
N ALA A 83 9.99 5.73 -15.55
CA ALA A 83 11.47 5.71 -15.58
C ALA A 83 12.06 4.29 -15.36
N GLY A 84 13.09 4.18 -14.50
CA GLY A 84 13.68 2.90 -14.07
C GLY A 84 13.09 2.32 -12.77
N ASP A 85 12.03 2.91 -12.24
CA ASP A 85 11.50 2.60 -10.91
C ASP A 85 10.72 1.28 -10.85
N THR A 86 10.50 0.78 -9.65
CA THR A 86 9.70 -0.42 -9.40
C THR A 86 8.24 -0.16 -9.73
N LEU A 87 7.62 -1.06 -10.50
CA LEU A 87 6.19 -1.07 -10.78
C LEU A 87 5.47 -1.98 -9.80
N VAL A 88 4.34 -1.53 -9.27
CA VAL A 88 3.47 -2.28 -8.36
C VAL A 88 2.15 -2.53 -9.08
N ILE A 89 1.84 -3.78 -9.39
CA ILE A 89 0.72 -4.13 -10.25
C ILE A 89 -0.02 -5.34 -9.66
N HIS A 90 -1.33 -5.40 -9.83
CA HIS A 90 -2.13 -6.54 -9.35
C HIS A 90 -2.39 -7.53 -10.48
N ASN A 91 -1.86 -8.75 -10.38
CA ASN A 91 -1.81 -9.73 -11.48
C ASN A 91 -0.94 -9.26 -12.67
N ALA A 92 0.25 -8.81 -12.33
CA ALA A 92 1.16 -8.05 -13.18
C ALA A 92 1.47 -8.64 -14.56
N ALA A 93 1.39 -9.96 -14.72
CA ALA A 93 1.65 -10.61 -16.00
C ALA A 93 0.67 -10.15 -17.10
N PHE A 94 -0.55 -9.78 -16.72
CA PHE A 94 -1.56 -9.28 -17.64
C PHE A 94 -1.17 -7.90 -18.18
N ASP A 95 -1.01 -6.91 -17.30
CA ASP A 95 -0.73 -5.52 -17.68
C ASP A 95 0.61 -5.37 -18.39
N VAL A 96 1.65 -6.01 -17.84
CA VAL A 96 2.99 -6.00 -18.45
C VAL A 96 2.97 -6.67 -19.83
N GLY A 97 2.15 -7.71 -20.01
CA GLY A 97 1.95 -8.35 -21.31
C GLY A 97 1.39 -7.40 -22.37
N PHE A 98 0.35 -6.61 -22.02
CA PHE A 98 -0.23 -5.61 -22.90
C PHE A 98 0.73 -4.45 -23.16
N LEU A 99 1.32 -3.89 -22.13
CA LEU A 99 2.29 -2.80 -22.24
C LEU A 99 3.48 -3.21 -23.14
N ASN A 100 4.03 -4.40 -22.93
CA ASN A 100 5.15 -4.87 -23.73
C ASN A 100 4.77 -5.10 -25.20
N MET A 101 3.56 -5.57 -25.47
CA MET A 101 3.07 -5.73 -26.85
C MET A 101 2.95 -4.37 -27.56
N GLU A 102 2.45 -3.35 -26.87
CA GLU A 102 2.38 -2.00 -27.44
C GLU A 102 3.77 -1.36 -27.62
N LEU A 103 4.67 -1.54 -26.65
CA LEU A 103 6.06 -1.08 -26.72
C LEU A 103 6.84 -1.75 -27.86
N GLU A 104 6.64 -3.07 -28.07
CA GLU A 104 7.26 -3.82 -29.14
C GLU A 104 6.87 -3.28 -30.53
N ARG A 105 5.60 -2.92 -30.73
CA ARG A 105 5.12 -2.29 -31.98
C ARG A 105 5.86 -0.99 -32.28
N LEU A 106 6.28 -0.26 -31.25
CA LEU A 106 7.04 0.98 -31.37
C LEU A 106 8.56 0.77 -31.33
N LYS A 107 9.03 -0.48 -31.23
CA LYS A 107 10.44 -0.86 -31.10
C LYS A 107 11.11 -0.28 -29.84
N HIS A 108 10.33 -0.05 -28.77
CA HIS A 108 10.84 0.27 -27.45
C HIS A 108 11.26 -0.99 -26.69
N ALA A 109 12.14 -0.82 -25.71
CA ALA A 109 12.53 -1.91 -24.81
C ALA A 109 11.35 -2.38 -23.95
N ALA A 110 11.26 -3.69 -23.77
CA ALA A 110 10.23 -4.29 -22.92
C ALA A 110 10.46 -3.96 -21.44
N ILE A 111 9.39 -3.83 -20.70
CA ILE A 111 9.39 -3.74 -19.23
C ILE A 111 9.77 -5.10 -18.66
N SER A 112 10.86 -5.17 -17.91
CA SER A 112 11.30 -6.40 -17.26
C SER A 112 10.47 -6.73 -16.04
N MET A 113 10.03 -7.98 -15.92
CA MET A 113 9.35 -8.49 -14.71
C MET A 113 10.22 -8.40 -13.44
N SER A 114 11.55 -8.29 -13.59
CA SER A 114 12.46 -8.15 -12.44
C SER A 114 12.28 -6.82 -11.68
N ARG A 115 11.65 -5.81 -12.30
CA ARG A 115 11.31 -4.54 -11.67
C ARG A 115 9.83 -4.45 -11.27
N VAL A 116 9.10 -5.55 -11.27
CA VAL A 116 7.66 -5.57 -10.99
C VAL A 116 7.37 -6.30 -9.70
N VAL A 117 6.60 -5.67 -8.84
CA VAL A 117 5.99 -6.28 -7.66
C VAL A 117 4.57 -6.68 -8.00
N ASP A 118 4.31 -7.98 -8.07
CA ASP A 118 2.96 -8.51 -8.27
C ASP A 118 2.24 -8.64 -6.92
N THR A 119 1.29 -7.73 -6.68
CA THR A 119 0.54 -7.69 -5.42
C THR A 119 -0.43 -8.86 -5.25
N LEU A 120 -0.89 -9.51 -6.35
CA LEU A 120 -1.69 -10.73 -6.26
C LEU A 120 -0.85 -11.87 -5.66
N GLN A 121 0.41 -11.98 -6.04
CA GLN A 121 1.31 -12.97 -5.45
C GLN A 121 1.62 -12.66 -3.98
N LEU A 122 1.79 -11.38 -3.63
CA LEU A 122 1.91 -10.95 -2.23
C LEU A 122 0.67 -11.33 -1.42
N ALA A 123 -0.53 -11.01 -1.95
CA ALA A 123 -1.80 -11.30 -1.32
C ALA A 123 -2.00 -12.81 -1.11
N ARG A 124 -1.71 -13.64 -2.11
CA ARG A 124 -1.82 -15.10 -2.00
C ARG A 124 -0.90 -15.68 -0.94
N ARG A 125 0.29 -15.13 -0.75
CA ARG A 125 1.21 -15.55 0.33
C ARG A 125 0.68 -15.17 1.71
N LYS A 126 0.10 -13.97 1.84
CA LYS A 126 -0.43 -13.45 3.12
C LYS A 126 -1.80 -14.05 3.46
N HIS A 127 -2.61 -14.33 2.45
CA HIS A 127 -4.00 -14.80 2.56
C HIS A 127 -4.26 -16.03 1.65
N PRO A 128 -3.68 -17.19 1.93
CA PRO A 128 -3.73 -18.34 1.02
C PRO A 128 -5.14 -18.92 0.84
N ALA A 129 -6.03 -18.73 1.80
CA ALA A 129 -7.37 -19.32 1.82
C ALA A 129 -8.50 -18.39 1.36
N GLY A 130 -8.20 -17.19 0.88
CA GLY A 130 -9.24 -16.20 0.56
C GLY A 130 -9.23 -15.72 -0.88
N PRO A 131 -10.32 -15.07 -1.36
CA PRO A 131 -10.27 -14.34 -2.59
C PRO A 131 -9.27 -13.18 -2.45
N ASN A 132 -8.45 -12.97 -3.47
CA ASN A 132 -7.35 -12.00 -3.48
C ASN A 132 -7.45 -11.02 -4.67
N ASN A 133 -8.64 -10.84 -5.27
CA ASN A 133 -8.88 -9.74 -6.20
C ASN A 133 -8.92 -8.40 -5.44
N LEU A 134 -8.80 -7.28 -6.16
CA LEU A 134 -8.70 -5.94 -5.58
C LEU A 134 -9.88 -5.62 -4.65
N ASP A 135 -11.13 -5.92 -5.06
CA ASP A 135 -12.33 -5.68 -4.24
C ASP A 135 -12.32 -6.48 -2.93
N ALA A 136 -11.92 -7.75 -3.00
CA ALA A 136 -11.83 -8.59 -1.81
C ALA A 136 -10.75 -8.09 -0.84
N LEU A 137 -9.65 -7.56 -1.37
CA LEU A 137 -8.58 -6.98 -0.56
C LEU A 137 -9.01 -5.64 0.05
N CYS A 138 -9.68 -4.77 -0.71
CA CYS A 138 -10.26 -3.53 -0.17
C CYS A 138 -11.23 -3.84 0.98
N LYS A 139 -12.16 -4.78 0.78
CA LYS A 139 -13.09 -5.21 1.83
C LYS A 139 -12.37 -5.76 3.06
N ARG A 140 -11.33 -6.57 2.88
CA ARG A 140 -10.56 -7.18 3.96
C ARG A 140 -9.82 -6.16 4.80
N TYR A 141 -9.27 -5.13 4.15
CA TYR A 141 -8.49 -4.08 4.81
C TYR A 141 -9.32 -2.85 5.22
N GLY A 142 -10.63 -2.84 4.94
CA GLY A 142 -11.51 -1.71 5.26
C GLY A 142 -11.22 -0.46 4.43
N ILE A 143 -10.72 -0.65 3.19
CA ILE A 143 -10.47 0.42 2.23
C ILE A 143 -11.78 0.73 1.53
N ASP A 144 -12.17 2.01 1.51
CA ASP A 144 -13.41 2.47 0.89
C ASP A 144 -13.28 2.46 -0.64
N ASN A 145 -13.97 1.52 -1.28
CA ASN A 145 -14.08 1.43 -2.75
C ASN A 145 -15.48 1.85 -3.26
N SER A 146 -16.27 2.57 -2.47
CA SER A 146 -17.64 2.97 -2.83
C SER A 146 -17.73 3.85 -4.10
N LYS A 147 -16.68 4.57 -4.42
CA LYS A 147 -16.56 5.41 -5.62
C LYS A 147 -16.25 4.60 -6.89
N ARG A 148 -15.87 3.34 -6.77
CA ARG A 148 -15.56 2.44 -7.87
C ARG A 148 -16.84 1.81 -8.43
N ILE A 149 -17.55 2.56 -9.27
CA ILE A 149 -18.78 2.08 -9.91
C ILE A 149 -18.46 1.07 -11.03
N LYS A 150 -17.37 1.30 -11.76
CA LYS A 150 -16.80 0.44 -12.79
C LYS A 150 -15.28 0.37 -12.61
N HIS A 151 -14.64 -0.57 -13.30
CA HIS A 151 -13.20 -0.61 -13.38
C HIS A 151 -12.69 0.63 -14.11
N GLY A 152 -11.57 1.18 -13.65
CA GLY A 152 -10.91 2.31 -14.28
C GLY A 152 -9.47 2.38 -13.76
N ALA A 153 -8.52 2.40 -14.68
CA ALA A 153 -7.11 2.17 -14.38
C ALA A 153 -6.54 3.13 -13.31
N LEU A 154 -6.91 4.41 -13.32
CA LEU A 154 -6.44 5.34 -12.30
C LEU A 154 -7.06 5.05 -10.93
N MET A 155 -8.37 4.80 -10.88
CA MET A 155 -9.06 4.50 -9.61
C MET A 155 -8.54 3.19 -9.01
N ASP A 156 -8.32 2.18 -9.83
CA ASP A 156 -7.81 0.89 -9.40
C ASP A 156 -6.36 0.99 -8.93
N SER A 157 -5.54 1.83 -9.57
CA SER A 157 -4.18 2.15 -9.08
C SER A 157 -4.19 2.88 -7.72
N LEU A 158 -5.12 3.80 -7.48
CA LEU A 158 -5.27 4.47 -6.19
C LEU A 158 -5.64 3.48 -5.08
N LEU A 159 -6.65 2.64 -5.32
CA LEU A 159 -7.05 1.58 -4.39
C LEU A 159 -5.94 0.56 -4.16
N LEU A 160 -5.22 0.21 -5.24
CA LEU A 160 -4.09 -0.71 -5.16
C LEU A 160 -2.95 -0.15 -4.32
N ALA A 161 -2.68 1.16 -4.38
CA ALA A 161 -1.66 1.80 -3.55
C ALA A 161 -1.97 1.61 -2.06
N GLU A 162 -3.23 1.81 -1.66
CA GLU A 162 -3.64 1.56 -0.27
C GLU A 162 -3.55 0.09 0.11
N VAL A 163 -4.04 -0.81 -0.75
CA VAL A 163 -3.95 -2.28 -0.54
C VAL A 163 -2.51 -2.73 -0.43
N TYR A 164 -1.61 -2.18 -1.22
CA TYR A 164 -0.20 -2.53 -1.22
C TYR A 164 0.47 -2.21 0.12
N ILE A 165 0.21 -1.03 0.68
CA ILE A 165 0.71 -0.61 2.00
C ILE A 165 0.21 -1.59 3.09
N GLU A 166 -1.06 -2.00 3.04
CA GLU A 166 -1.63 -2.99 3.96
C GLU A 166 -1.02 -4.39 3.78
N LEU A 167 -0.76 -4.80 2.53
CA LEU A 167 -0.10 -6.07 2.25
C LEU A 167 1.32 -6.12 2.83
N LEU A 168 2.04 -5.02 2.82
CA LEU A 168 3.35 -4.91 3.44
C LEU A 168 3.29 -4.88 4.97
N GLY A 169 2.12 -4.57 5.56
CA GLY A 169 1.93 -4.47 7.01
C GLY A 169 2.44 -3.17 7.60
N GLU A 170 2.66 -2.14 6.79
CA GLU A 170 3.31 -0.89 7.21
C GLU A 170 2.37 0.06 7.97
N ARG A 171 1.04 -0.08 7.85
CA ARG A 171 0.07 0.65 8.71
C ARG A 171 0.04 0.14 10.15
N GLN A 172 0.36 -1.13 10.37
CA GLN A 172 0.65 -1.62 11.71
C GLN A 172 2.14 -1.44 11.95
N ALA A 173 2.53 -0.39 12.67
CA ALA A 173 3.79 -0.41 13.37
C ALA A 173 3.77 -1.67 14.25
N SER A 174 4.30 -2.78 13.74
CA SER A 174 4.57 -3.93 14.57
C SER A 174 5.59 -3.43 15.57
N PHE A 175 5.15 -3.14 16.79
CA PHE A 175 6.08 -3.12 17.90
C PHE A 175 6.77 -4.48 17.81
N GLY A 176 8.00 -4.47 17.30
CA GLY A 176 8.78 -5.68 17.05
C GLY A 176 9.21 -6.36 18.35
N LEU A 177 8.22 -6.84 19.09
CA LEU A 177 8.40 -7.85 20.12
C LEU A 177 8.51 -9.26 19.50
N ARG A 178 8.86 -9.34 18.22
CA ARG A 178 9.28 -10.59 17.63
C ARG A 178 10.71 -10.84 18.13
N ALA A 179 10.81 -11.45 19.31
CA ALA A 179 12.05 -12.05 19.73
C ALA A 179 12.58 -12.89 18.55
N GLU A 180 13.77 -12.56 18.05
CA GLU A 180 14.50 -13.40 17.12
C GLU A 180 14.61 -14.79 17.75
N ARG A 181 13.75 -15.70 17.29
CA ARG A 181 13.90 -17.12 17.61
C ARG A 181 15.00 -17.68 16.72
N GLY A 182 16.22 -17.28 17.01
CA GLY A 182 17.40 -17.99 16.61
C GLY A 182 17.65 -19.13 17.58
N GLY A 183 17.60 -20.36 17.10
CA GLY A 183 18.21 -21.51 17.74
C GLY A 183 17.32 -22.33 18.67
N ASP A 184 17.14 -23.62 18.28
CA ASP A 184 16.72 -24.80 19.06
C ASP A 184 15.36 -24.81 19.76
N ALA A 185 14.39 -25.36 19.03
CA ALA A 185 13.04 -25.69 19.50
C ALA A 185 12.97 -26.95 20.38
N ARG A 186 13.84 -27.16 21.35
CA ARG A 186 13.80 -28.38 22.20
C ARG A 186 13.88 -28.09 23.71
N ASN A 187 13.35 -27.00 24.21
CA ASN A 187 13.03 -26.85 25.64
C ASN A 187 12.49 -25.43 25.93
N ASN A 188 11.20 -25.20 25.71
CA ASN A 188 10.58 -23.94 26.16
C ASN A 188 9.24 -24.23 26.85
N GLY A 189 9.32 -24.66 28.08
CA GLY A 189 8.32 -24.33 29.09
C GLY A 189 8.35 -22.80 29.37
N PRO A 190 7.29 -22.21 29.94
CA PRO A 190 7.26 -20.80 30.27
C PRO A 190 8.44 -20.44 31.18
N ARG A 191 9.43 -19.71 30.65
CA ARG A 191 10.53 -19.20 31.47
C ARG A 191 9.97 -18.11 32.38
N ALA A 192 10.11 -18.32 33.68
CA ALA A 192 9.86 -17.24 34.65
C ALA A 192 10.72 -16.01 34.29
N PRO A 193 10.20 -14.80 34.39
CA PRO A 193 10.99 -13.61 34.14
C PRO A 193 12.20 -13.58 35.04
N LEU A 194 13.38 -13.39 34.45
CA LEU A 194 14.61 -13.25 35.22
C LEU A 194 14.50 -12.03 36.14
N ALA A 195 14.65 -12.25 37.44
CA ALA A 195 14.71 -11.16 38.41
C ALA A 195 15.88 -10.24 38.06
N ARG A 196 15.66 -8.93 38.07
CA ARG A 196 16.71 -7.96 37.82
C ARG A 196 17.79 -8.04 38.93
N PRO A 197 19.07 -8.11 38.58
CA PRO A 197 20.13 -8.30 39.59
C PRO A 197 20.25 -7.14 40.61
N ALA A 198 19.84 -5.93 40.22
CA ALA A 198 19.78 -4.77 41.12
C ALA A 198 18.58 -3.87 40.75
N PRO A 199 17.95 -3.21 41.73
CA PRO A 199 16.95 -2.19 41.46
C PRO A 199 17.54 -1.05 40.64
N LEU A 200 16.74 -0.48 39.72
CA LEU A 200 17.18 0.75 39.03
C LEU A 200 17.16 1.91 40.03
N ALA A 201 18.22 2.73 40.00
CA ALA A 201 18.20 4.00 40.69
C ALA A 201 17.06 4.86 40.19
N PRO A 202 16.30 5.54 41.07
CA PRO A 202 15.28 6.47 40.66
C PRO A 202 15.84 7.53 39.71
N ARG A 203 15.20 7.76 38.58
CA ARG A 203 15.60 8.85 37.67
C ARG A 203 14.99 10.18 38.06
N ILE A 204 13.93 10.14 38.87
CA ILE A 204 13.19 11.33 39.34
C ILE A 204 13.91 11.84 40.57
N THR A 205 14.30 13.10 40.55
CA THR A 205 14.94 13.77 41.68
C THR A 205 13.85 14.43 42.56
N PRO A 206 14.16 14.71 43.86
CA PRO A 206 13.23 15.48 44.72
C PRO A 206 12.84 16.84 44.12
N GLN A 207 13.70 17.44 43.33
CA GLN A 207 13.44 18.70 42.63
C GLN A 207 12.43 18.52 41.50
N ASP A 208 12.47 17.39 40.76
CA ASP A 208 11.48 17.08 39.72
C ASP A 208 10.09 16.85 40.33
N VAL A 209 10.02 16.19 41.51
CA VAL A 209 8.76 15.98 42.23
C VAL A 209 8.18 17.31 42.72
N ALA A 210 9.01 18.21 43.27
CA ALA A 210 8.56 19.52 43.72
C ALA A 210 8.06 20.37 42.53
N ALA A 211 8.77 20.37 41.42
CA ALA A 211 8.35 21.07 40.20
C ALA A 211 7.03 20.52 39.65
N HIS A 212 6.86 19.19 39.68
CA HIS A 212 5.63 18.53 39.23
C HIS A 212 4.43 18.91 40.13
N ARG A 213 4.62 18.92 41.48
CA ARG A 213 3.55 19.34 42.43
C ARG A 213 3.14 20.79 42.17
N ALA A 214 4.09 21.70 42.04
CA ALA A 214 3.82 23.10 41.73
C ALA A 214 3.05 23.28 40.42
N PHE A 215 3.39 22.45 39.38
CA PHE A 215 2.64 22.47 38.15
C PHE A 215 1.20 21.96 38.31
N VAL A 216 0.99 20.86 39.05
CA VAL A 216 -0.32 20.29 39.30
C VAL A 216 -1.25 21.31 40.01
N GLU A 217 -0.72 22.12 40.96
CA GLU A 217 -1.47 23.18 41.62
C GLU A 217 -2.00 24.26 40.65
N THR A 218 -1.35 24.46 39.50
CA THR A 218 -1.81 25.39 38.45
C THR A 218 -3.01 24.89 37.65
N LEU A 219 -3.34 23.60 37.73
CA LEU A 219 -4.40 22.96 36.93
C LEU A 219 -5.81 23.13 37.54
N GLY A 220 -5.94 23.80 38.66
CA GLY A 220 -7.23 24.08 39.31
C GLY A 220 -7.39 23.42 40.68
N ALA A 221 -8.58 23.55 41.27
CA ALA A 221 -8.82 23.13 42.66
C ALA A 221 -8.89 21.60 42.88
N ASP A 222 -9.24 20.81 41.82
CA ASP A 222 -9.33 19.34 41.92
C ASP A 222 -8.77 18.67 40.64
N PRO A 223 -7.48 18.77 40.38
CA PRO A 223 -6.87 18.10 39.22
C PRO A 223 -6.83 16.56 39.42
N LEU A 224 -7.09 15.83 38.35
CA LEU A 224 -7.09 14.37 38.33
C LEU A 224 -5.81 13.76 38.97
N TRP A 225 -4.69 14.47 38.90
CA TRP A 225 -3.40 14.07 39.44
C TRP A 225 -3.35 13.92 40.95
N ASN A 226 -4.21 14.64 41.68
CA ASN A 226 -4.27 14.52 43.15
C ASN A 226 -4.60 13.10 43.61
N ARG A 227 -5.41 12.35 42.81
CA ARG A 227 -5.76 10.96 43.12
C ARG A 227 -4.55 10.00 43.07
N PHE A 228 -3.47 10.39 42.43
CA PHE A 228 -2.24 9.62 42.33
C PHE A 228 -1.19 10.09 43.34
N LEU A 229 -1.18 11.35 43.74
CA LEU A 229 -0.22 11.91 44.69
C LEU A 229 -0.55 11.49 46.14
N GLU A 230 -1.81 11.30 46.47
CA GLU A 230 -2.25 10.87 47.82
C GLU A 230 -1.92 9.39 48.13
N ARG A 231 -1.59 8.56 47.14
CA ARG A 231 -1.26 7.13 47.33
C ARG A 231 0.16 6.87 47.82
N GLU A 232 1.10 7.76 47.57
CA GLU A 232 2.51 7.56 47.98
C GLU A 232 2.75 7.80 49.45
N ASP A 233 1.92 8.64 50.09
CA ASP A 233 2.05 8.93 51.52
C ASP A 233 1.50 7.80 52.44
N SER A 234 0.70 6.88 51.89
CA SER A 234 0.14 5.74 52.64
C SER A 234 0.98 4.45 52.57
N GLU A 235 1.88 4.28 51.62
CA GLU A 235 2.76 3.11 51.50
C GLU A 235 4.12 3.32 52.21
N SER A 236 4.46 4.56 52.62
CA SER A 236 5.72 4.84 53.33
C SER A 236 5.59 4.70 54.87
N ALA A 237 4.43 4.27 55.37
CA ALA A 237 4.13 4.14 56.81
C ALA A 237 3.82 2.70 57.25
N ALA A 238 4.21 1.66 56.47
CA ALA A 238 4.03 0.26 56.87
C ALA A 238 5.34 -0.51 56.81
#